data_a5545db9ec800e89e16533e62f2c2c25
#
_entry.id   a5545db9ec800e89e16533e62f2c2c25
#
_cell.length_a   1.000
_cell.length_b   1.000
_cell.length_c   1.000
_cell.angle_alpha   90.00
_cell.angle_beta   90.00
_cell.angle_gamma   90.00
#
_symmetry.space_group_name_H-M   'P 1'
#
loop_
_entity.id
_entity.type
_entity.pdbx_description
1 polymer ?
#
loop_
_entity_poly.entity_id
_entity_poly.type
_entity_poly.pdbx_seq_one_letter_code
_entity_poly.pdbx_strand_id
1 'polypeptide(L)'
;MTVLLAVTCATSASAQCLSDAQVSDLVANYVAKKPAANIEGLSDADGACTRAKVNSLLAQRLGKVVGYKAGLTNPAVQKRFNTDKPVWGKLYEGMVLANGAAVDAGFGARPLFEADMLVRVKSAHINQAKTPMQVLEAIDQVIPFIELPDLLVQAPPKLNGAGVSAINVGARLGVAGAPLAVPAYRAERY
;
A
#
# COMPACT_ATOMS: atom_id res chain seq x y z
N MET A 1 -19.61 20.63 -53.15
CA MET A 1 -19.78 19.82 -51.91
C MET A 1 -18.50 19.91 -51.11
N THR A 2 -18.52 20.75 -50.05
CA THR A 2 -17.34 20.97 -49.19
C THR A 2 -17.52 20.10 -47.96
N VAL A 3 -16.63 19.11 -47.79
CA VAL A 3 -16.62 18.20 -46.61
C VAL A 3 -15.85 18.90 -45.50
N LEU A 4 -16.52 19.31 -44.42
CA LEU A 4 -15.91 19.79 -43.20
C LEU A 4 -15.42 18.55 -42.40
N LEU A 5 -14.11 18.35 -42.28
CA LEU A 5 -13.55 17.41 -41.32
C LEU A 5 -13.58 18.06 -39.92
N ALA A 6 -14.41 17.54 -39.03
CA ALA A 6 -14.37 17.88 -37.62
C ALA A 6 -13.21 17.13 -36.96
N VAL A 7 -12.15 17.84 -36.56
CA VAL A 7 -11.06 17.31 -35.71
C VAL A 7 -11.57 17.31 -34.29
N THR A 8 -11.93 16.14 -33.77
CA THR A 8 -12.20 15.95 -32.33
C THR A 8 -10.87 15.90 -31.58
N CYS A 9 -10.51 16.98 -30.88
CA CYS A 9 -9.46 16.96 -29.89
C CYS A 9 -9.89 16.07 -28.72
N ALA A 10 -9.34 14.87 -28.62
CA ALA A 10 -9.42 14.07 -27.42
C ALA A 10 -8.62 14.78 -26.32
N THR A 11 -9.31 15.40 -25.37
CA THR A 11 -8.68 15.91 -24.15
C THR A 11 -8.21 14.71 -23.35
N SER A 12 -6.90 14.48 -23.32
CA SER A 12 -6.29 13.53 -22.37
C SER A 12 -6.65 14.00 -20.97
N ALA A 13 -7.47 13.23 -20.25
CA ALA A 13 -7.72 13.47 -18.83
C ALA A 13 -6.36 13.36 -18.12
N SER A 14 -5.79 14.50 -17.71
CA SER A 14 -4.61 14.53 -16.88
C SER A 14 -4.96 13.94 -15.51
N ALA A 15 -4.09 13.08 -14.97
CA ALA A 15 -4.25 12.55 -13.63
C ALA A 15 -4.42 13.73 -12.65
N GLN A 16 -5.53 13.72 -11.91
CA GLN A 16 -5.85 14.78 -10.97
C GLN A 16 -5.54 14.32 -9.55
N CYS A 17 -4.24 14.33 -9.19
CA CYS A 17 -3.83 14.10 -7.81
C CYS A 17 -4.60 14.99 -6.84
N LEU A 18 -4.76 14.56 -5.61
CA LEU A 18 -5.14 15.49 -4.55
C LEU A 18 -4.17 16.68 -4.52
N SER A 19 -4.71 17.86 -4.27
CA SER A 19 -3.89 19.08 -4.08
C SER A 19 -2.94 18.91 -2.89
N ASP A 20 -1.89 19.71 -2.85
CA ASP A 20 -0.93 19.64 -1.75
C ASP A 20 -1.56 19.98 -0.39
N ALA A 21 -2.57 20.86 -0.38
CA ALA A 21 -3.36 21.16 0.81
C ALA A 21 -4.15 19.93 1.29
N GLN A 22 -4.85 19.24 0.39
CA GLN A 22 -5.59 18.01 0.73
C GLN A 22 -4.66 16.88 1.21
N VAL A 23 -3.48 16.73 0.61
CA VAL A 23 -2.47 15.76 1.04
C VAL A 23 -1.93 16.13 2.42
N SER A 24 -1.67 17.41 2.67
CA SER A 24 -1.22 17.89 3.99
C SER A 24 -2.26 17.63 5.07
N ASP A 25 -3.53 17.88 4.80
CA ASP A 25 -4.65 17.59 5.72
C ASP A 25 -4.78 16.08 5.98
N LEU A 26 -4.64 15.25 4.94
CA LEU A 26 -4.67 13.80 5.06
C LEU A 26 -3.57 13.31 6.00
N VAL A 27 -2.33 13.79 5.81
CA VAL A 27 -1.19 13.42 6.65
C VAL A 27 -1.30 13.99 8.05
N ALA A 28 -1.84 15.21 8.22
CA ALA A 28 -2.12 15.78 9.54
C ALA A 28 -3.12 14.93 10.33
N ASN A 29 -4.20 14.46 9.68
CA ASN A 29 -5.17 13.55 10.29
C ASN A 29 -4.55 12.18 10.60
N TYR A 30 -3.69 11.64 9.72
CA TYR A 30 -2.91 10.44 9.99
C TYR A 30 -2.10 10.59 11.28
N VAL A 31 -1.36 11.68 11.44
CA VAL A 31 -0.55 11.95 12.65
C VAL A 31 -1.43 12.13 13.89
N ALA A 32 -2.52 12.87 13.76
CA ALA A 32 -3.46 13.13 14.84
C ALA A 32 -4.34 11.91 15.21
N LYS A 33 -4.26 10.81 14.47
CA LYS A 33 -5.14 9.62 14.63
C LYS A 33 -6.63 9.99 14.52
N LYS A 34 -6.95 10.90 13.61
CA LYS A 34 -8.32 11.38 13.39
C LYS A 34 -8.78 10.98 11.99
N PRO A 35 -10.08 10.66 11.82
CA PRO A 35 -10.60 10.36 10.49
C PRO A 35 -10.46 11.55 9.54
N ALA A 36 -9.79 11.33 8.42
CA ALA A 36 -9.69 12.31 7.33
C ALA A 36 -10.95 12.32 6.48
N ALA A 37 -11.13 13.38 5.68
CA ALA A 37 -12.19 13.43 4.69
C ALA A 37 -12.08 12.25 3.71
N ASN A 38 -13.21 11.77 3.21
CA ASN A 38 -13.24 10.72 2.21
C ASN A 38 -12.57 11.16 0.91
N ILE A 39 -11.89 10.21 0.29
CA ILE A 39 -11.28 10.35 -1.03
C ILE A 39 -12.14 9.55 -1.99
N GLU A 40 -12.86 10.22 -2.87
CA GLU A 40 -13.80 9.59 -3.81
C GLU A 40 -13.44 9.96 -5.26
N GLY A 41 -13.81 9.10 -6.21
CA GLY A 41 -13.71 9.39 -7.64
C GLY A 41 -12.30 9.40 -8.23
N LEU A 42 -11.28 8.94 -7.49
CA LEU A 42 -9.93 8.84 -8.02
C LEU A 42 -9.82 7.74 -9.07
N SER A 43 -9.13 8.05 -10.17
CA SER A 43 -8.57 7.04 -11.07
C SER A 43 -7.33 6.37 -10.45
N ASP A 44 -6.88 5.25 -11.02
CA ASP A 44 -5.65 4.59 -10.57
C ASP A 44 -4.43 5.50 -10.67
N ALA A 45 -4.36 6.32 -11.71
CA ALA A 45 -3.29 7.29 -11.89
C ALA A 45 -3.31 8.38 -10.79
N ASP A 46 -4.51 8.86 -10.42
CA ASP A 46 -4.71 9.85 -9.35
C ASP A 46 -4.34 9.25 -7.99
N GLY A 47 -4.75 8.01 -7.74
CA GLY A 47 -4.39 7.28 -6.53
C GLY A 47 -2.89 7.07 -6.38
N ALA A 48 -2.21 6.68 -7.46
CA ALA A 48 -0.76 6.49 -7.49
C ALA A 48 0.00 7.82 -7.28
N CYS A 49 -0.45 8.88 -7.93
CA CYS A 49 0.13 10.21 -7.80
C CYS A 49 -0.07 10.77 -6.37
N THR A 50 -1.29 10.65 -5.82
CA THR A 50 -1.59 11.06 -4.44
C THR A 50 -0.74 10.28 -3.44
N ARG A 51 -0.61 8.95 -3.61
CA ARG A 51 0.27 8.11 -2.79
C ARG A 51 1.72 8.60 -2.81
N ALA A 52 2.24 9.02 -3.96
CA ALA A 52 3.59 9.54 -4.05
C ALA A 52 3.77 10.79 -3.17
N LYS A 53 2.82 11.73 -3.20
CA LYS A 53 2.83 12.93 -2.35
C LYS A 53 2.69 12.58 -0.85
N VAL A 54 1.74 11.72 -0.49
CA VAL A 54 1.55 11.23 0.89
C VAL A 54 2.83 10.60 1.40
N ASN A 55 3.44 9.71 0.63
CA ASN A 55 4.68 9.04 1.00
C ASN A 55 5.87 10.02 1.15
N SER A 56 5.92 11.11 0.39
CA SER A 56 6.93 12.14 0.57
C SER A 56 6.85 12.80 1.94
N LEU A 57 5.63 13.07 2.43
CA LEU A 57 5.42 13.65 3.76
C LEU A 57 5.61 12.62 4.90
N LEU A 58 5.19 11.38 4.69
CA LEU A 58 5.39 10.31 5.68
C LEU A 58 6.86 9.99 5.89
N ALA A 59 7.68 9.97 4.83
CA ALA A 59 9.11 9.71 4.92
C ALA A 59 9.85 10.71 5.83
N GLN A 60 9.41 11.96 5.84
CA GLN A 60 9.99 13.00 6.72
C GLN A 60 9.74 12.75 8.20
N ARG A 61 8.74 11.94 8.55
CA ARG A 61 8.29 11.68 9.93
C ARG A 61 8.64 10.29 10.43
N LEU A 62 8.66 9.30 9.52
CA LEU A 62 8.73 7.88 9.86
C LEU A 62 10.07 7.23 9.48
N GLY A 63 11.00 8.02 8.95
CA GLY A 63 12.32 7.53 8.58
C GLY A 63 12.37 6.91 7.19
N LYS A 64 13.31 5.99 6.98
CA LYS A 64 13.57 5.37 5.68
C LYS A 64 12.53 4.33 5.32
N VAL A 65 12.36 4.10 4.03
CA VAL A 65 11.59 2.96 3.52
C VAL A 65 12.36 1.67 3.83
N VAL A 66 11.72 0.76 4.54
CA VAL A 66 12.28 -0.56 4.91
C VAL A 66 11.61 -1.71 4.18
N GLY A 67 10.48 -1.45 3.51
CA GLY A 67 9.77 -2.48 2.77
C GLY A 67 8.54 -1.94 2.04
N TYR A 68 7.79 -2.89 1.51
CA TYR A 68 6.55 -2.65 0.79
C TYR A 68 5.48 -3.63 1.29
N LYS A 69 4.23 -3.22 1.24
CA LYS A 69 3.10 -4.09 1.48
C LYS A 69 2.24 -4.22 0.22
N ALA A 70 1.68 -5.39 0.00
CA ALA A 70 0.60 -5.61 -0.94
C ALA A 70 -0.74 -5.60 -0.19
N GLY A 71 -1.73 -4.96 -0.74
CA GLY A 71 -3.11 -4.98 -0.24
C GLY A 71 -4.09 -5.35 -1.34
N LEU A 72 -5.32 -5.67 -0.96
CA LEU A 72 -6.40 -6.09 -1.87
C LEU A 72 -5.96 -7.29 -2.75
N THR A 73 -5.28 -8.27 -2.13
CA THR A 73 -4.74 -9.46 -2.83
C THR A 73 -5.80 -10.51 -3.11
N ASN A 74 -6.95 -10.47 -2.41
CA ASN A 74 -8.06 -11.40 -2.57
C ASN A 74 -9.11 -10.83 -3.54
N PRO A 75 -9.55 -11.59 -4.58
CA PRO A 75 -10.55 -11.12 -5.54
C PRO A 75 -11.89 -10.67 -4.93
N ALA A 76 -12.34 -11.28 -3.83
CA ALA A 76 -13.56 -10.85 -3.16
C ALA A 76 -13.38 -9.48 -2.48
N VAL A 77 -12.19 -9.21 -1.93
CA VAL A 77 -11.83 -7.92 -1.37
C VAL A 77 -11.68 -6.87 -2.47
N GLN A 78 -11.08 -7.24 -3.60
CA GLN A 78 -10.97 -6.35 -4.78
C GLN A 78 -12.34 -5.86 -5.23
N LYS A 79 -13.33 -6.76 -5.37
CA LYS A 79 -14.71 -6.38 -5.72
C LYS A 79 -15.31 -5.37 -4.74
N ARG A 80 -15.06 -5.56 -3.43
CA ARG A 80 -15.55 -4.64 -2.39
C ARG A 80 -14.99 -3.22 -2.55
N PHE A 81 -13.76 -3.09 -3.03
CA PHE A 81 -13.10 -1.81 -3.28
C PHE A 81 -13.15 -1.38 -4.76
N ASN A 82 -14.03 -1.98 -5.54
CA ASN A 82 -14.21 -1.67 -6.96
C ASN A 82 -12.88 -1.59 -7.73
N THR A 83 -12.08 -2.65 -7.62
CA THR A 83 -10.82 -2.84 -8.34
C THR A 83 -10.69 -4.29 -8.79
N ASP A 84 -9.84 -4.56 -9.77
CA ASP A 84 -9.54 -5.89 -10.30
C ASP A 84 -8.09 -6.32 -10.07
N LYS A 85 -7.34 -5.54 -9.31
CA LYS A 85 -5.91 -5.75 -9.08
C LYS A 85 -5.50 -5.41 -7.65
N PRO A 86 -4.40 -6.02 -7.18
CA PRO A 86 -3.76 -5.61 -5.93
C PRO A 86 -3.25 -4.17 -5.99
N VAL A 87 -3.14 -3.55 -4.82
CA VAL A 87 -2.48 -2.26 -4.62
C VAL A 87 -1.25 -2.44 -3.73
N TRP A 88 -0.37 -1.45 -3.68
CA TRP A 88 0.82 -1.52 -2.86
C TRP A 88 1.11 -0.22 -2.13
N GLY A 89 1.77 -0.31 -0.97
CA GLY A 89 2.22 0.81 -0.16
C GLY A 89 3.65 0.63 0.34
N LYS A 90 4.20 1.68 0.94
CA LYS A 90 5.54 1.67 1.55
C LYS A 90 5.44 1.43 3.05
N LEU A 91 6.39 0.66 3.57
CA LEU A 91 6.65 0.52 5.01
C LEU A 91 7.89 1.34 5.38
N TYR A 92 7.79 2.07 6.46
CA TYR A 92 8.87 2.91 7.00
C TYR A 92 9.41 2.34 8.31
N GLU A 93 10.62 2.72 8.68
CA GLU A 93 11.29 2.28 9.93
C GLU A 93 10.39 2.39 11.16
N GLY A 94 9.67 3.50 11.30
CA GLY A 94 8.75 3.75 12.41
C GLY A 94 7.46 2.91 12.40
N MET A 95 7.23 2.09 11.37
CA MET A 95 6.03 1.25 11.24
C MET A 95 6.26 -0.20 11.70
N VAL A 96 7.50 -0.68 11.72
CA VAL A 96 7.82 -2.08 12.04
C VAL A 96 8.30 -2.19 13.47
N LEU A 97 7.50 -2.81 14.31
CA LEU A 97 7.75 -2.97 15.73
C LEU A 97 8.37 -4.36 16.02
N ALA A 98 9.14 -4.45 17.09
CA ALA A 98 9.75 -5.70 17.53
C ALA A 98 8.71 -6.68 18.08
N ASN A 99 9.05 -7.97 18.08
CA ASN A 99 8.25 -9.03 18.68
C ASN A 99 7.94 -8.71 20.16
N GLY A 100 6.67 -8.89 20.55
CA GLY A 100 6.20 -8.62 21.90
C GLY A 100 5.90 -7.13 22.17
N ALA A 101 5.96 -6.25 21.17
CA ALA A 101 5.58 -4.85 21.35
C ALA A 101 4.13 -4.72 21.79
N ALA A 102 3.89 -3.90 22.82
CA ALA A 102 2.55 -3.49 23.22
C ALA A 102 2.14 -2.26 22.41
N VAL A 103 0.96 -2.30 21.81
CA VAL A 103 0.41 -1.22 21.00
C VAL A 103 -0.94 -0.78 21.58
N ASP A 104 -1.11 0.52 21.76
CA ASP A 104 -2.39 1.09 22.18
C ASP A 104 -3.48 0.80 21.12
N ALA A 105 -4.67 0.40 21.54
CA ALA A 105 -5.77 0.10 20.63
C ALA A 105 -6.20 1.31 19.78
N GLY A 106 -5.97 2.52 20.26
CA GLY A 106 -6.18 3.79 19.55
C GLY A 106 -4.97 4.20 18.70
N PHE A 107 -4.23 3.27 18.12
CA PHE A 107 -3.05 3.57 17.29
C PHE A 107 -3.37 4.30 15.98
N GLY A 108 -4.61 4.27 15.52
CA GLY A 108 -5.07 4.88 14.26
C GLY A 108 -6.43 5.55 14.39
N ALA A 109 -6.91 6.12 13.30
CA ALA A 109 -8.24 6.71 13.18
C ALA A 109 -9.33 5.64 12.96
N ARG A 110 -9.00 4.60 12.21
CA ARG A 110 -9.83 3.44 11.85
C ARG A 110 -8.97 2.17 11.95
N PRO A 111 -8.50 1.85 13.16
CA PRO A 111 -7.55 0.77 13.37
C PRO A 111 -8.16 -0.61 13.07
N LEU A 112 -7.37 -1.45 12.43
CA LEU A 112 -7.66 -2.85 12.16
C LEU A 112 -6.46 -3.70 12.60
N PHE A 113 -6.63 -5.03 12.58
CA PHE A 113 -5.52 -5.96 12.71
C PHE A 113 -5.71 -7.12 11.72
N GLU A 114 -4.60 -7.61 11.18
CA GLU A 114 -4.58 -8.69 10.20
C GLU A 114 -3.43 -9.66 10.53
N ALA A 115 -3.69 -10.96 10.40
CA ALA A 115 -2.63 -11.96 10.44
C ALA A 115 -1.98 -12.02 9.05
N ASP A 116 -0.70 -11.73 9.00
CA ASP A 116 0.03 -11.59 7.75
C ASP A 116 1.46 -12.17 7.85
N MET A 117 2.23 -12.04 6.79
CA MET A 117 3.63 -12.46 6.73
C MET A 117 4.47 -11.39 6.04
N LEU A 118 5.67 -11.18 6.58
CA LEU A 118 6.73 -10.50 5.86
C LEU A 118 7.65 -11.54 5.21
N VAL A 119 8.16 -11.20 4.04
CA VAL A 119 9.28 -11.93 3.42
C VAL A 119 10.49 -11.02 3.36
N ARG A 120 11.67 -11.54 3.73
CA ARG A 120 12.90 -10.78 3.56
C ARG A 120 13.49 -11.06 2.19
N VAL A 121 13.58 -10.00 1.39
CA VAL A 121 14.22 -10.06 0.07
C VAL A 121 15.73 -9.99 0.25
N LYS A 122 16.45 -10.98 -0.25
CA LYS A 122 17.92 -11.06 -0.22
C LYS A 122 18.57 -10.65 -1.55
N SER A 123 17.80 -10.58 -2.64
CA SER A 123 18.34 -10.35 -3.97
C SER A 123 17.46 -9.43 -4.81
N ALA A 124 18.10 -8.51 -5.54
CA ALA A 124 17.43 -7.63 -6.50
C ALA A 124 16.79 -8.40 -7.68
N HIS A 125 17.15 -9.67 -7.88
CA HIS A 125 16.55 -10.54 -8.90
C HIS A 125 15.03 -10.71 -8.70
N ILE A 126 14.50 -10.44 -7.51
CA ILE A 126 13.05 -10.43 -7.26
C ILE A 126 12.29 -9.52 -8.23
N ASN A 127 12.92 -8.42 -8.69
CA ASN A 127 12.30 -7.50 -9.64
C ASN A 127 12.12 -8.12 -11.05
N GLN A 128 12.79 -9.22 -11.34
CA GLN A 128 12.75 -9.93 -12.60
C GLN A 128 12.00 -11.27 -12.48
N ALA A 129 11.60 -11.67 -11.28
CA ALA A 129 10.93 -12.93 -11.01
C ALA A 129 9.58 -13.01 -11.77
N LYS A 130 9.39 -14.12 -12.48
CA LYS A 130 8.18 -14.42 -13.26
C LYS A 130 7.43 -15.65 -12.74
N THR A 131 8.06 -16.41 -11.84
CA THR A 131 7.50 -17.62 -11.27
C THR A 131 7.62 -17.61 -9.76
N PRO A 132 6.75 -18.34 -9.03
CA PRO A 132 6.87 -18.49 -7.58
C PRO A 132 8.25 -19.01 -7.15
N MET A 133 8.86 -19.89 -7.92
CA MET A 133 10.18 -20.43 -7.63
C MET A 133 11.25 -19.33 -7.65
N GLN A 134 11.24 -18.49 -8.66
CA GLN A 134 12.16 -17.33 -8.74
C GLN A 134 11.98 -16.34 -7.58
N VAL A 135 10.74 -16.19 -7.09
CA VAL A 135 10.48 -15.40 -5.88
C VAL A 135 11.12 -16.08 -4.66
N LEU A 136 10.91 -17.39 -4.48
CA LEU A 136 11.52 -18.15 -3.36
C LEU A 136 13.05 -18.08 -3.37
N GLU A 137 13.68 -18.12 -4.53
CA GLU A 137 15.14 -17.97 -4.67
C GLU A 137 15.62 -16.57 -4.27
N ALA A 138 14.78 -15.56 -4.40
CA ALA A 138 15.12 -14.17 -4.10
C ALA A 138 14.86 -13.76 -2.64
N ILE A 139 14.26 -14.62 -1.82
CA ILE A 139 13.99 -14.40 -0.40
C ILE A 139 14.78 -15.38 0.46
N ASP A 140 14.94 -15.09 1.76
CA ASP A 140 15.65 -15.98 2.70
C ASP A 140 14.95 -16.13 4.05
N GLN A 141 13.96 -15.32 4.34
CA GLN A 141 13.18 -15.42 5.58
C GLN A 141 11.70 -15.18 5.31
N VAL A 142 10.87 -15.90 6.05
CA VAL A 142 9.46 -15.60 6.27
C VAL A 142 9.30 -15.21 7.73
N ILE A 143 8.61 -14.12 8.00
CA ILE A 143 8.45 -13.54 9.33
C ILE A 143 6.97 -13.43 9.61
N PRO A 144 6.42 -14.14 10.61
CA PRO A 144 5.06 -13.91 11.07
C PRO A 144 4.86 -12.43 11.39
N PHE A 145 3.75 -11.86 10.94
CA PHE A 145 3.52 -10.44 11.07
C PHE A 145 2.07 -10.19 11.50
N ILE A 146 1.89 -9.38 12.52
CA ILE A 146 0.58 -8.83 12.85
C ILE A 146 0.53 -7.44 12.23
N GLU A 147 -0.16 -7.29 11.11
CA GLU A 147 -0.39 -5.99 10.52
C GLU A 147 -1.43 -5.22 11.33
N LEU A 148 -1.18 -3.95 11.53
CA LEU A 148 -2.02 -2.98 12.23
C LEU A 148 -2.33 -1.82 11.28
N PRO A 149 -3.17 -2.05 10.26
CA PRO A 149 -3.51 -1.02 9.28
C PRO A 149 -4.50 0.00 9.84
N ASP A 150 -4.55 1.17 9.21
CA ASP A 150 -5.48 2.25 9.50
C ASP A 150 -6.12 2.76 8.21
N LEU A 151 -7.40 2.53 8.03
CA LEU A 151 -8.13 3.01 6.84
C LEU A 151 -8.41 4.51 6.85
N LEU A 152 -7.99 5.22 7.90
CA LEU A 152 -7.84 6.66 8.01
C LEU A 152 -9.08 7.52 7.74
N VAL A 153 -9.89 7.24 6.70
CA VAL A 153 -10.98 8.10 6.25
C VAL A 153 -12.26 7.93 7.09
N GLN A 154 -13.15 8.91 7.03
CA GLN A 154 -14.42 8.93 7.78
C GLN A 154 -15.31 7.73 7.47
N ALA A 155 -15.44 7.35 6.20
CA ALA A 155 -16.24 6.23 5.72
C ALA A 155 -15.43 5.30 4.81
N PRO A 156 -14.63 4.36 5.37
CA PRO A 156 -13.82 3.43 4.58
C PRO A 156 -14.58 2.64 3.50
N PRO A 157 -15.88 2.28 3.67
CA PRO A 157 -16.63 1.60 2.63
C PRO A 157 -16.80 2.40 1.32
N LYS A 158 -16.54 3.70 1.33
CA LYS A 158 -16.58 4.56 0.14
C LYS A 158 -15.25 4.61 -0.64
N LEU A 159 -14.17 4.02 -0.10
CA LEU A 159 -12.91 3.91 -0.82
C LEU A 159 -13.04 2.93 -1.98
N ASN A 160 -12.48 3.29 -3.13
CA ASN A 160 -12.14 2.37 -4.20
C ASN A 160 -10.65 1.97 -4.12
N GLY A 161 -10.18 1.09 -4.98
CA GLY A 161 -8.77 0.67 -5.02
C GLY A 161 -7.78 1.84 -5.13
N ALA A 162 -8.13 2.86 -5.92
CA ALA A 162 -7.32 4.09 -6.05
C ALA A 162 -7.28 4.89 -4.75
N GLY A 163 -8.40 5.01 -4.03
CA GLY A 163 -8.46 5.64 -2.72
C GLY A 163 -7.64 4.90 -1.66
N VAL A 164 -7.71 3.56 -1.65
CA VAL A 164 -6.84 2.72 -0.80
C VAL A 164 -5.37 2.94 -1.14
N SER A 165 -5.02 3.00 -2.42
CA SER A 165 -3.67 3.33 -2.87
C SER A 165 -3.22 4.71 -2.38
N ALA A 166 -4.08 5.72 -2.49
CA ALA A 166 -3.80 7.11 -2.09
C ALA A 166 -3.39 7.24 -0.62
N ILE A 167 -4.01 6.47 0.28
CA ILE A 167 -3.67 6.44 1.72
C ILE A 167 -2.53 5.46 2.05
N ASN A 168 -1.65 5.19 1.10
CA ASN A 168 -0.54 4.26 1.27
C ASN A 168 -0.99 2.86 1.72
N VAL A 169 -2.14 2.39 1.21
CA VAL A 169 -2.75 1.08 1.52
C VAL A 169 -3.01 0.90 3.04
N GLY A 170 -3.32 1.98 3.73
CA GLY A 170 -3.56 1.95 5.18
C GLY A 170 -2.34 1.57 6.02
N ALA A 171 -1.13 1.59 5.47
CA ALA A 171 0.08 1.25 6.20
C ALA A 171 0.25 2.14 7.43
N ARG A 172 0.35 1.53 8.62
CA ARG A 172 0.47 2.27 9.88
C ARG A 172 1.49 1.68 10.83
N LEU A 173 1.23 0.51 11.35
CA LEU A 173 2.11 -0.23 12.24
C LEU A 173 2.04 -1.72 11.92
N GLY A 174 2.97 -2.49 12.45
CA GLY A 174 2.89 -3.93 12.50
C GLY A 174 3.99 -4.51 13.38
N VAL A 175 3.71 -5.65 13.97
CA VAL A 175 4.61 -6.35 14.87
C VAL A 175 5.22 -7.54 14.16
N ALA A 176 6.53 -7.52 13.98
CA ALA A 176 7.29 -8.61 13.37
C ALA A 176 7.64 -9.68 14.42
N GLY A 177 7.26 -10.92 14.16
CA GLY A 177 7.58 -12.08 14.98
C GLY A 177 9.01 -12.59 14.75
N ALA A 178 9.31 -13.78 15.27
CA ALA A 178 10.60 -14.42 15.05
C ALA A 178 10.75 -14.89 13.59
N PRO A 179 11.85 -14.54 12.91
CA PRO A 179 12.08 -14.96 11.54
C PRO A 179 12.25 -16.48 11.40
N LEU A 180 11.67 -17.05 10.36
CA LEU A 180 11.84 -18.43 9.93
C LEU A 180 12.70 -18.43 8.67
N ALA A 181 13.77 -19.24 8.65
CA ALA A 181 14.60 -19.39 7.46
C ALA A 181 13.80 -20.11 6.35
N VAL A 182 13.87 -19.59 5.14
CA VAL A 182 13.42 -20.33 3.96
C VAL A 182 14.51 -21.33 3.59
N PRO A 183 14.23 -22.65 3.63
CA PRO A 183 15.22 -23.64 3.23
C PRO A 183 15.71 -23.38 1.81
N ALA A 184 17.01 -23.53 1.56
CA ALA A 184 17.53 -23.50 0.22
C ALA A 184 16.86 -24.65 -0.58
N TYR A 185 15.98 -24.28 -1.52
CA TYR A 185 15.37 -25.27 -2.40
C TYR A 185 16.46 -25.83 -3.31
N ARG A 186 16.85 -27.08 -3.06
CA ARG A 186 17.61 -27.85 -4.02
C ARG A 186 16.59 -28.41 -5.02
N ALA A 187 16.61 -27.92 -6.25
CA ALA A 187 15.95 -28.61 -7.34
C ALA A 187 16.59 -30.00 -7.46
N GLU A 188 16.05 -30.98 -6.77
CA GLU A 188 16.33 -32.36 -7.08
C GLU A 188 15.71 -32.60 -8.44
N ARG A 189 16.56 -32.89 -9.41
CA ARG A 189 16.13 -33.27 -10.76
C ARG A 189 15.43 -34.61 -10.62
N TYR A 190 14.13 -34.62 -10.82
CA TYR A 190 13.37 -35.81 -11.16
C TYR A 190 13.43 -36.01 -12.67
#